data_02601417e63345bff021341902151581
#
_entry.id   02601417e63345bff021341902151581
#
_cell.length_a   1.000
_cell.length_b   1.000
_cell.length_c   1.000
_cell.angle_alpha   90.00
_cell.angle_beta   90.00
_cell.angle_gamma   90.00
#
_symmetry.space_group_name_H-M   'P 1'
#
loop_
_entity.id
_entity.type
_entity.pdbx_description
1 polymer ?
#
loop_
_entity_poly.entity_id
_entity_poly.type
_entity_poly.pdbx_seq_one_letter_code
_entity_poly.pdbx_strand_id
1 'polypeptide(L)'
;MRKYKTENLKVGMTIATYISVRGDMKMRHILIATHGLLASGARSTMEFLIGNVDNVDYITAYVDGQKPINEQIEEYFAKIPQEDEVVIFTDIKGGSVNQKMIPYCVRENTFLVSGFNLAVLIEVTMTPEKLTNEFLKAKIEEAREQLCLVEIEKNNTEENDDDFLL
;
A
#
# COMPACT_ATOMS: atom_id res chain seq x y z
N MET A 1 16.35 -12.52 -18.28
CA MET A 1 16.49 -11.30 -19.10
C MET A 1 15.11 -10.82 -19.51
N ARG A 2 14.52 -9.87 -18.76
CA ARG A 2 13.22 -9.27 -19.12
C ARG A 2 13.44 -8.29 -20.28
N LYS A 3 12.73 -8.48 -21.38
CA LYS A 3 12.68 -7.54 -22.50
C LYS A 3 11.97 -6.26 -22.01
N TYR A 4 12.72 -5.16 -21.87
CA TYR A 4 12.16 -3.85 -21.63
C TYR A 4 11.37 -3.40 -22.87
N LYS A 5 10.08 -3.14 -22.74
CA LYS A 5 9.28 -2.47 -23.77
C LYS A 5 9.74 -1.03 -23.89
N THR A 6 10.25 -0.67 -25.06
CA THR A 6 10.80 0.67 -25.38
C THR A 6 9.73 1.72 -25.72
N GLU A 7 8.49 1.53 -25.29
CA GLU A 7 7.33 2.31 -25.78
C GLU A 7 7.14 3.72 -25.18
N ASN A 8 8.01 4.16 -24.25
CA ASN A 8 7.88 5.48 -23.60
C ASN A 8 9.12 6.38 -23.68
N LEU A 9 9.93 6.26 -24.71
CA LEU A 9 11.02 7.20 -24.96
C LEU A 9 10.43 8.55 -25.43
N LYS A 10 10.51 9.59 -24.59
CA LYS A 10 10.24 10.97 -25.02
C LYS A 10 11.16 11.29 -26.19
N VAL A 11 10.60 11.79 -27.29
CA VAL A 11 11.31 12.16 -28.51
C VAL A 11 12.48 13.07 -28.15
N GLY A 12 13.72 12.62 -28.47
CA GLY A 12 14.96 13.37 -28.26
C GLY A 12 15.88 12.92 -27.13
N MET A 13 15.52 11.88 -26.36
CA MET A 13 16.38 11.36 -25.28
C MET A 13 17.10 10.09 -25.72
N THR A 14 18.42 10.01 -25.51
CA THR A 14 19.20 8.79 -25.79
C THR A 14 18.90 7.71 -24.74
N ILE A 15 19.07 6.43 -25.09
CA ILE A 15 18.91 5.30 -24.16
C ILE A 15 19.82 5.48 -22.93
N ALA A 16 21.04 5.99 -23.11
CA ALA A 16 21.97 6.24 -22.01
C ALA A 16 21.44 7.36 -21.07
N THR A 17 20.87 8.43 -21.63
CA THR A 17 20.25 9.51 -20.85
C THR A 17 19.00 9.02 -20.13
N TYR A 18 18.18 8.17 -20.76
CA TYR A 18 17.00 7.56 -20.16
C TYR A 18 17.38 6.63 -18.99
N ILE A 19 18.44 5.83 -19.13
CA ILE A 19 18.95 4.96 -18.07
C ILE A 19 19.55 5.80 -16.92
N SER A 20 20.30 6.88 -17.22
CA SER A 20 20.87 7.77 -16.23
C SER A 20 19.78 8.50 -15.43
N VAL A 21 18.77 9.04 -16.11
CA VAL A 21 17.63 9.72 -15.44
C VAL A 21 16.80 8.73 -14.58
N ARG A 22 16.68 7.47 -14.98
CA ARG A 22 16.04 6.44 -14.18
C ARG A 22 16.90 5.98 -13.01
N GLY A 23 18.22 6.01 -13.14
CA GLY A 23 19.16 5.69 -12.06
C GLY A 23 19.09 6.69 -10.90
N ASP A 24 18.65 7.94 -11.17
CA ASP A 24 18.50 8.99 -10.15
C ASP A 24 17.08 9.10 -9.57
N MET A 25 16.10 8.35 -10.11
CA MET A 25 14.72 8.38 -9.61
C MET A 25 14.55 7.35 -8.48
N LYS A 26 14.39 7.83 -7.26
CA LYS A 26 13.99 7.01 -6.12
C LYS A 26 12.65 6.34 -6.42
N MET A 27 12.62 5.03 -6.28
CA MET A 27 11.37 4.28 -6.41
C MET A 27 10.69 4.14 -5.05
N ARG A 28 9.37 4.02 -5.08
CA ARG A 28 8.59 3.70 -3.90
C ARG A 28 8.19 2.24 -3.93
N HIS A 29 8.51 1.54 -2.86
CA HIS A 29 8.12 0.16 -2.62
C HIS A 29 7.10 0.10 -1.49
N ILE A 30 6.03 -0.61 -1.70
CA ILE A 30 5.00 -0.88 -0.69
C ILE A 30 5.14 -2.35 -0.29
N LEU A 31 5.34 -2.61 1.00
CA LEU A 31 5.36 -3.95 1.55
C LEU A 31 4.16 -4.14 2.48
N ILE A 32 3.26 -5.04 2.15
CA ILE A 32 2.17 -5.45 3.03
C ILE A 32 2.60 -6.75 3.73
N ALA A 33 2.75 -6.74 5.04
CA ALA A 33 3.18 -7.90 5.81
C ALA A 33 2.20 -8.19 6.95
N THR A 34 1.58 -9.37 6.94
CA THR A 34 0.53 -9.71 7.90
C THR A 34 0.59 -11.16 8.34
N HIS A 35 -0.11 -11.46 9.41
CA HIS A 35 -0.45 -12.84 9.75
C HIS A 35 -1.37 -13.43 8.68
N GLY A 36 -1.19 -14.71 8.37
CA GLY A 36 -2.01 -15.43 7.41
C GLY A 36 -2.04 -14.79 6.02
N LEU A 37 -3.18 -14.87 5.34
CA LEU A 37 -3.33 -14.48 3.94
C LEU A 37 -3.82 -13.03 3.73
N LEU A 38 -3.94 -12.22 4.78
CA LEU A 38 -4.50 -10.86 4.67
C LEU A 38 -3.67 -9.98 3.72
N ALA A 39 -2.34 -10.07 3.77
CA ALA A 39 -1.45 -9.29 2.89
C ALA A 39 -1.66 -9.61 1.40
N SER A 40 -1.73 -10.89 1.05
CA SER A 40 -1.98 -11.31 -0.34
C SER A 40 -3.38 -10.92 -0.81
N GLY A 41 -4.38 -11.04 0.05
CA GLY A 41 -5.75 -10.61 -0.22
C GLY A 41 -5.85 -9.10 -0.44
N ALA A 42 -5.19 -8.30 0.43
CA ALA A 42 -5.14 -6.85 0.28
C ALA A 42 -4.49 -6.43 -1.05
N ARG A 43 -3.34 -7.01 -1.42
CA ARG A 43 -2.70 -6.76 -2.71
C ARG A 43 -3.59 -7.13 -3.89
N SER A 44 -4.24 -8.30 -3.84
CA SER A 44 -5.17 -8.73 -4.89
C SER A 44 -6.35 -7.77 -5.05
N THR A 45 -6.90 -7.27 -3.93
CA THR A 45 -7.97 -6.28 -3.95
C THR A 45 -7.49 -4.94 -4.53
N MET A 46 -6.29 -4.49 -4.17
CA MET A 46 -5.69 -3.29 -4.75
C MET A 46 -5.52 -3.44 -6.27
N GLU A 47 -4.98 -4.57 -6.75
CA GLU A 47 -4.83 -4.86 -8.18
C GLU A 47 -6.16 -4.78 -8.93
N PHE A 48 -7.24 -5.28 -8.32
CA PHE A 48 -8.59 -5.18 -8.89
C PHE A 48 -9.10 -3.74 -8.95
N LEU A 49 -8.84 -2.93 -7.92
CA LEU A 49 -9.39 -1.57 -7.80
C LEU A 49 -8.60 -0.52 -8.60
N ILE A 50 -7.28 -0.61 -8.61
CA ILE A 50 -6.38 0.41 -9.19
C ILE A 50 -5.51 -0.09 -10.34
N GLY A 51 -5.55 -1.39 -10.65
CA GLY A 51 -4.84 -2.01 -11.77
C GLY A 51 -3.38 -2.27 -11.45
N ASN A 52 -2.47 -1.38 -11.83
CA ASN A 52 -1.03 -1.61 -11.67
C ASN A 52 -0.58 -1.49 -10.21
N VAL A 53 -0.06 -2.58 -9.67
CA VAL A 53 0.53 -2.70 -8.32
C VAL A 53 1.93 -3.35 -8.37
N ASP A 54 2.70 -3.06 -9.42
CA ASP A 54 4.04 -3.63 -9.64
C ASP A 54 5.03 -3.27 -8.53
N ASN A 55 4.79 -2.17 -7.82
CA ASN A 55 5.56 -1.71 -6.68
C ASN A 55 5.01 -2.17 -5.32
N VAL A 56 4.00 -3.04 -5.31
CA VAL A 56 3.38 -3.58 -4.09
C VAL A 56 3.75 -5.05 -3.93
N ASP A 57 4.57 -5.33 -2.93
CA ASP A 57 4.93 -6.67 -2.51
C ASP A 57 4.16 -7.09 -1.25
N TYR A 58 4.13 -8.39 -0.95
CA TYR A 58 3.50 -8.88 0.26
C TYR A 58 4.26 -10.02 0.92
N ILE A 59 4.13 -10.12 2.26
CA ILE A 59 4.61 -11.22 3.08
C ILE A 59 3.43 -11.78 3.87
N THR A 60 3.16 -13.09 3.70
CA THR A 60 2.15 -13.83 4.45
C THR A 60 2.86 -14.65 5.54
N ALA A 61 2.84 -14.13 6.76
CA ALA A 61 3.52 -14.78 7.87
C ALA A 61 2.71 -15.94 8.44
N TYR A 62 3.41 -16.99 8.86
CA TYR A 62 2.86 -18.16 9.54
C TYR A 62 1.84 -18.94 8.70
N VAL A 63 2.06 -19.01 7.40
CA VAL A 63 1.30 -19.85 6.49
C VAL A 63 2.10 -21.11 6.18
N ASP A 64 1.46 -22.26 6.25
CA ASP A 64 2.08 -23.55 5.99
C ASP A 64 2.71 -23.61 4.58
N GLY A 65 3.91 -24.16 4.50
CA GLY A 65 4.66 -24.26 3.25
C GLY A 65 5.39 -22.98 2.83
N GLN A 66 5.25 -21.88 3.58
CA GLN A 66 6.01 -20.65 3.36
C GLN A 66 7.34 -20.68 4.13
N LYS A 67 8.33 -19.90 3.65
CA LYS A 67 9.58 -19.68 4.37
C LYS A 67 9.31 -19.00 5.72
N PRO A 68 10.20 -19.17 6.71
CA PRO A 68 10.17 -18.38 7.94
C PRO A 68 10.11 -16.88 7.64
N ILE A 69 9.31 -16.15 8.41
CA ILE A 69 9.10 -14.70 8.15
C ILE A 69 10.41 -13.90 8.12
N ASN A 70 11.39 -14.23 8.95
CA ASN A 70 12.68 -13.52 8.95
C ASN A 70 13.40 -13.65 7.61
N GLU A 71 13.41 -14.86 7.02
CA GLU A 71 14.01 -15.10 5.71
C GLU A 71 13.29 -14.32 4.62
N GLN A 72 11.95 -14.28 4.65
CA GLN A 72 11.17 -13.51 3.68
C GLN A 72 11.50 -12.01 3.75
N ILE A 73 11.63 -11.46 4.96
CA ILE A 73 11.97 -10.05 5.17
C ILE A 73 13.39 -9.75 4.66
N GLU A 74 14.37 -10.58 5.02
CA GLU A 74 15.76 -10.43 4.58
C GLU A 74 15.86 -10.49 3.06
N GLU A 75 15.21 -11.46 2.42
CA GLU A 75 15.17 -11.59 0.96
C GLU A 75 14.50 -10.39 0.27
N TYR A 76 13.49 -9.79 0.89
CA TYR A 76 12.85 -8.59 0.39
C TYR A 76 13.81 -7.41 0.42
N PHE A 77 14.35 -7.08 1.61
CA PHE A 77 15.21 -5.92 1.76
C PHE A 77 16.55 -6.03 1.04
N ALA A 78 17.06 -7.25 0.82
CA ALA A 78 18.26 -7.47 0.01
C ALA A 78 18.13 -7.03 -1.45
N LYS A 79 16.90 -6.86 -1.95
CA LYS A 79 16.61 -6.45 -3.34
C LYS A 79 16.31 -4.96 -3.48
N ILE A 80 16.09 -4.26 -2.37
CA ILE A 80 15.66 -2.86 -2.37
C ILE A 80 16.89 -1.94 -2.24
N PRO A 81 17.15 -1.05 -3.22
CA PRO A 81 18.21 -0.05 -3.15
C PRO A 81 18.05 0.85 -1.91
N GLN A 82 19.17 1.23 -1.30
CA GLN A 82 19.18 2.00 -0.03
C GLN A 82 18.52 3.38 -0.18
N GLU A 83 18.59 3.96 -1.35
CA GLU A 83 18.03 5.28 -1.70
C GLU A 83 16.51 5.27 -1.87
N ASP A 84 15.91 4.11 -2.15
CA ASP A 84 14.48 4.00 -2.44
C ASP A 84 13.61 4.20 -1.19
N GLU A 85 12.37 4.67 -1.39
CA GLU A 85 11.37 4.77 -0.34
C GLU A 85 10.71 3.40 -0.10
N VAL A 86 10.53 3.03 1.17
CA VAL A 86 9.77 1.83 1.55
C VAL A 86 8.68 2.18 2.55
N VAL A 87 7.45 1.79 2.26
CA VAL A 87 6.36 1.84 3.23
C VAL A 87 5.93 0.42 3.58
N ILE A 88 6.06 0.07 4.83
CA ILE A 88 5.68 -1.23 5.38
C ILE A 88 4.31 -1.08 6.05
N PHE A 89 3.36 -1.88 5.64
CA PHE A 89 2.04 -1.97 6.28
C PHE A 89 1.92 -3.30 7.02
N THR A 90 1.52 -3.23 8.30
CA THR A 90 1.29 -4.42 9.13
C THR A 90 -0.13 -4.42 9.69
N ASP A 91 -0.67 -5.60 9.97
CA ASP A 91 -2.04 -5.77 10.46
C ASP A 91 -2.25 -5.25 11.89
N ILE A 92 -1.40 -5.65 12.84
CA ILE A 92 -1.60 -5.38 14.26
C ILE A 92 -0.37 -4.69 14.86
N LYS A 93 -0.59 -3.52 15.47
CA LYS A 93 0.45 -2.78 16.20
C LYS A 93 0.97 -3.63 17.37
N GLY A 94 2.30 -3.81 17.42
CA GLY A 94 2.96 -4.61 18.44
C GLY A 94 2.81 -6.12 18.28
N GLY A 95 2.11 -6.59 17.22
CA GLY A 95 2.07 -8.01 16.87
C GLY A 95 3.42 -8.54 16.38
N SER A 96 3.56 -9.87 16.29
CA SER A 96 4.85 -10.50 15.96
C SER A 96 5.41 -10.09 14.60
N VAL A 97 4.55 -9.87 13.60
CA VAL A 97 4.96 -9.36 12.29
C VAL A 97 5.45 -7.92 12.39
N ASN A 98 4.70 -7.05 13.09
CA ASN A 98 5.06 -5.66 13.30
C ASN A 98 6.42 -5.54 14.03
N GLN A 99 6.63 -6.32 15.10
CA GLN A 99 7.89 -6.34 15.84
C GLN A 99 9.10 -6.73 14.98
N LYS A 100 8.92 -7.66 14.04
CA LYS A 100 9.99 -8.09 13.12
C LYS A 100 10.31 -7.03 12.06
N MET A 101 9.40 -6.10 11.77
CA MET A 101 9.64 -4.99 10.82
C MET A 101 10.35 -3.80 11.44
N ILE A 102 10.24 -3.58 12.76
CA ILE A 102 10.84 -2.42 13.46
C ILE A 102 12.35 -2.26 13.18
N PRO A 103 13.19 -3.32 13.19
CA PRO A 103 14.62 -3.17 12.90
C PRO A 103 14.94 -2.57 11.53
N TYR A 104 14.06 -2.74 10.55
CA TYR A 104 14.27 -2.22 9.20
C TYR A 104 13.91 -0.73 9.07
N CYS A 105 13.22 -0.16 10.06
CA CYS A 105 12.89 1.27 10.09
C CYS A 105 14.09 2.18 10.42
N VAL A 106 15.27 1.61 10.75
CA VAL A 106 16.53 2.37 10.85
C VAL A 106 17.06 2.79 9.48
N ARG A 107 16.59 2.15 8.41
CA ARG A 107 16.89 2.52 7.03
C ARG A 107 16.24 3.86 6.71
N GLU A 108 16.99 4.77 6.10
CA GLU A 108 16.44 6.04 5.61
C GLU A 108 15.27 5.81 4.65
N ASN A 109 14.33 6.74 4.60
CA ASN A 109 13.13 6.68 3.76
C ASN A 109 12.28 5.41 3.94
N THR A 110 12.33 4.79 5.14
CA THR A 110 11.52 3.62 5.47
C THR A 110 10.51 3.96 6.56
N PHE A 111 9.25 3.66 6.29
CA PHE A 111 8.12 3.99 7.15
C PHE A 111 7.34 2.72 7.51
N LEU A 112 6.86 2.64 8.76
CA LEU A 112 6.08 1.51 9.26
C LEU A 112 4.71 2.00 9.71
N VAL A 113 3.67 1.54 9.04
CA VAL A 113 2.26 1.80 9.35
C VAL A 113 1.62 0.51 9.85
N SER A 114 0.84 0.58 10.91
CA SER A 114 0.15 -0.59 11.48
C SER A 114 -1.35 -0.34 11.62
N GLY A 115 -2.15 -1.38 11.43
CA GLY A 115 -3.61 -1.30 11.47
C GLY A 115 -4.19 -0.66 10.21
N PHE A 116 -3.67 -1.02 9.04
CA PHE A 116 -4.08 -0.46 7.77
C PHE A 116 -5.52 -0.84 7.37
N ASN A 117 -6.13 0.00 6.54
CA ASN A 117 -7.30 -0.31 5.72
C ASN A 117 -6.98 -0.11 4.24
N LEU A 118 -7.90 -0.47 3.35
CA LEU A 118 -7.67 -0.33 1.89
C LEU A 118 -7.49 1.13 1.47
N ALA A 119 -8.14 2.09 2.14
CA ALA A 119 -8.02 3.50 1.80
C ALA A 119 -6.58 3.99 1.92
N VAL A 120 -5.91 3.76 3.06
CA VAL A 120 -4.52 4.19 3.24
C VAL A 120 -3.56 3.46 2.31
N LEU A 121 -3.80 2.16 2.02
CA LEU A 121 -2.98 1.40 1.09
C LEU A 121 -3.02 2.01 -0.32
N ILE A 122 -4.22 2.27 -0.83
CA ILE A 122 -4.43 2.84 -2.17
C ILE A 122 -3.82 4.23 -2.24
N GLU A 123 -4.10 5.09 -1.28
CA GLU A 123 -3.67 6.48 -1.30
C GLU A 123 -2.15 6.62 -1.26
N VAL A 124 -1.49 5.88 -0.36
CA VAL A 124 -0.01 5.91 -0.26
C VAL A 124 0.64 5.28 -1.50
N THR A 125 0.01 4.29 -2.11
CA THR A 125 0.52 3.65 -3.33
C THR A 125 0.44 4.60 -4.53
N MET A 126 -0.66 5.35 -4.65
CA MET A 126 -0.93 6.19 -5.83
C MET A 126 -0.36 7.61 -5.74
N THR A 127 0.01 8.09 -4.55
CA THR A 127 0.52 9.46 -4.42
C THR A 127 1.87 9.63 -5.11
N PRO A 128 2.05 10.66 -5.94
CA PRO A 128 3.34 11.00 -6.55
C PRO A 128 4.26 11.76 -5.60
N GLU A 129 3.75 12.24 -4.47
CA GLU A 129 4.45 13.11 -3.54
C GLU A 129 5.50 12.34 -2.74
N LYS A 130 6.62 13.03 -2.41
CA LYS A 130 7.62 12.46 -1.50
C LYS A 130 6.99 12.19 -0.14
N LEU A 131 7.27 11.01 0.41
CA LEU A 131 6.74 10.65 1.73
C LEU A 131 7.53 11.34 2.85
N THR A 132 6.79 11.86 3.80
CA THR A 132 7.28 12.36 5.08
C THR A 132 6.41 11.80 6.20
N ASN A 133 6.91 11.89 7.42
CA ASN A 133 6.11 11.48 8.58
C ASN A 133 4.81 12.30 8.70
N GLU A 134 4.86 13.60 8.37
CA GLU A 134 3.72 14.51 8.41
C GLU A 134 2.69 14.11 7.37
N PHE A 135 3.14 13.84 6.14
CA PHE A 135 2.27 13.38 5.05
C PHE A 135 1.57 12.06 5.44
N LEU A 136 2.34 11.07 5.90
CA LEU A 136 1.77 9.76 6.28
C LEU A 136 0.79 9.87 7.46
N LYS A 137 1.08 10.74 8.45
CA LYS A 137 0.14 10.99 9.56
C LYS A 137 -1.18 11.57 9.05
N ALA A 138 -1.14 12.55 8.13
CA ALA A 138 -2.35 13.13 7.55
C ALA A 138 -3.16 12.06 6.80
N LYS A 139 -2.51 11.24 5.97
CA LYS A 139 -3.17 10.16 5.23
C LYS A 139 -3.74 9.06 6.12
N ILE A 140 -3.08 8.76 7.22
CA ILE A 140 -3.59 7.83 8.23
C ILE A 140 -4.86 8.38 8.88
N GLU A 141 -4.89 9.66 9.24
CA GLU A 141 -6.10 10.27 9.84
C GLU A 141 -7.28 10.28 8.85
N GLU A 142 -7.05 10.69 7.59
CA GLU A 142 -8.06 10.62 6.53
C GLU A 142 -8.60 9.18 6.32
N ALA A 143 -7.71 8.20 6.31
CA ALA A 143 -8.09 6.80 6.13
C ALA A 143 -8.83 6.21 7.35
N ARG A 144 -8.59 6.71 8.55
CA ARG A 144 -9.31 6.29 9.77
C ARG A 144 -10.78 6.66 9.73
N GLU A 145 -11.15 7.76 9.07
CA GLU A 145 -12.53 8.18 8.89
C GLU A 145 -13.33 7.22 8.00
N GLN A 146 -12.64 6.39 7.19
CA GLN A 146 -13.28 5.35 6.37
C GLN A 146 -13.74 4.13 7.20
N LEU A 147 -13.32 4.02 8.45
CA LEU A 147 -13.84 3.02 9.38
C LEU A 147 -15.02 3.63 10.17
N CYS A 148 -16.21 3.52 9.62
CA CYS A 148 -17.41 4.14 10.18
C CYS A 148 -18.60 3.17 10.19
N LEU A 149 -19.56 3.46 11.07
CA LEU A 149 -20.88 2.84 10.99
C LEU A 149 -21.67 3.51 9.87
N VAL A 150 -22.08 2.72 8.88
CA VAL A 150 -22.95 3.24 7.80
C VAL A 150 -24.37 3.35 8.32
N GLU A 151 -24.85 4.59 8.46
CA GLU A 151 -26.23 4.89 8.84
C GLU A 151 -27.05 5.23 7.59
N ILE A 152 -28.17 4.54 7.43
CA ILE A 152 -29.11 4.80 6.32
C ILE A 152 -30.22 5.67 6.89
N GLU A 153 -30.34 6.89 6.36
CA GLU A 153 -31.51 7.73 6.64
C GLU A 153 -32.75 7.02 6.12
N LYS A 154 -33.61 6.57 7.05
CA LYS A 154 -34.96 6.12 6.70
C LYS A 154 -35.78 7.36 6.40
N ASN A 155 -35.95 7.69 5.13
CA ASN A 155 -36.95 8.66 4.74
C ASN A 155 -38.31 8.08 5.19
N ASN A 156 -38.84 8.62 6.28
CA ASN A 156 -40.24 8.46 6.63
C ASN A 156 -41.03 9.26 5.58
N THR A 157 -41.32 8.64 4.47
CA THR A 157 -42.49 9.02 3.68
C THR A 157 -43.67 8.63 4.55
N GLU A 158 -44.13 9.55 5.40
CA GLU A 158 -45.50 9.54 5.87
C GLU A 158 -46.35 9.71 4.59
N GLU A 159 -46.79 8.59 4.02
CA GLU A 159 -47.94 8.60 3.13
C GLU A 159 -49.09 9.13 3.95
N ASN A 160 -49.42 10.39 3.74
CA ASN A 160 -50.71 10.94 4.14
C ASN A 160 -51.76 10.27 3.25
N ASP A 161 -52.21 9.10 3.70
CA ASP A 161 -53.41 8.43 3.21
C ASP A 161 -54.68 9.10 3.77
N ASP A 162 -54.83 10.41 3.53
CA ASP A 162 -56.05 11.14 3.88
C ASP A 162 -56.50 12.07 2.74
N ASP A 163 -56.74 11.52 1.57
CA ASP A 163 -57.53 12.25 0.56
C ASP A 163 -58.17 11.31 -0.49
N PHE A 164 -58.93 10.32 -0.02
CA PHE A 164 -59.85 9.62 -0.92
C PHE A 164 -61.16 9.24 -0.25
N LEU A 165 -61.89 10.24 0.25
CA LEU A 165 -63.34 10.15 0.53
C LEU A 165 -63.96 11.52 0.34
N LEU A 166 -64.41 11.83 -0.90
CA LEU A 166 -65.62 12.54 -1.23
C LEU A 166 -65.97 12.31 -2.68
#